data_79c2a82c5abfe060e929b8a541b68491
#
_entry.id   79c2a82c5abfe060e929b8a541b68491
#
_cell.length_a   1.000
_cell.length_b   1.000
_cell.length_c   1.000
_cell.angle_alpha   90.00
_cell.angle_beta   90.00
_cell.angle_gamma   90.00
#
_symmetry.space_group_name_H-M   'P 1'
#
loop_
_entity.id
_entity.type
_entity.pdbx_description
1 polymer ?
#
loop_
_entity_poly.entity_id
_entity_poly.type
_entity_poly.pdbx_seq_one_letter_code
_entity_poly.pdbx_strand_id
1 'polypeptide(L)'
;MPSPWEKEEFNAALEWERKAREGLLKPIPCISGWMDICGFGSRLESAAWDLQKLQTSGMVNILSEAYSRVGHPLWTGVSPAPHEIILVLNDGIARTVDLLHPEYTDAVQAIFYVRNIVLAHLNLLRLTHKSKLGVRTVIAGGERIQFSPTQFTGNMILHHEYPPSKIGKKLLDQNFLYNPAEIQMNTAFAKAYTIDSKGSKYGFTINGLFLEESFFDKISIIEGLEIDIGESSILMTRSQLSDLRLSIKETIDFNYLGLQTKIYSIDAVTVGTLESEETFIDLVNFGI
;
A
#
# COMPACT_ATOMS: atom_id res chain seq x y z
N MET A 1 30.63 21.44 -21.87
CA MET A 1 29.63 20.63 -21.19
C MET A 1 28.33 20.78 -21.94
N PRO A 2 27.55 19.73 -22.16
CA PRO A 2 26.25 19.83 -22.79
C PRO A 2 25.35 20.79 -21.98
N SER A 3 24.53 21.55 -22.66
CA SER A 3 23.52 22.42 -22.06
C SER A 3 22.58 21.57 -21.18
N PRO A 4 22.04 22.09 -20.05
CA PRO A 4 21.10 21.39 -19.24
C PRO A 4 19.87 20.85 -20.01
N TRP A 5 19.43 21.56 -21.03
CA TRP A 5 18.32 21.17 -21.91
C TRP A 5 18.66 20.08 -22.93
N GLU A 6 19.92 19.72 -23.08
CA GLU A 6 20.37 18.58 -23.88
C GLU A 6 20.40 17.28 -23.05
N LYS A 7 20.10 17.37 -21.76
CA LYS A 7 20.03 16.20 -20.89
C LYS A 7 18.74 15.41 -21.13
N GLU A 8 18.89 14.09 -21.16
CA GLU A 8 17.78 13.18 -21.39
C GLU A 8 16.66 13.34 -20.35
N GLU A 9 17.01 13.51 -19.07
CA GLU A 9 16.05 13.68 -17.98
C GLU A 9 15.21 14.95 -18.15
N PHE A 10 15.80 16.06 -18.62
CA PHE A 10 15.08 17.29 -18.88
C PHE A 10 14.07 17.11 -20.02
N ASN A 11 14.51 16.48 -21.12
CA ASN A 11 13.64 16.21 -22.27
C ASN A 11 12.52 15.25 -21.90
N ALA A 12 12.82 14.23 -21.09
CA ALA A 12 11.81 13.29 -20.58
C ALA A 12 10.76 14.01 -19.70
N ALA A 13 11.18 14.96 -18.86
CA ALA A 13 10.27 15.75 -18.04
C ALA A 13 9.36 16.65 -18.89
N LEU A 14 9.91 17.34 -19.90
CA LEU A 14 9.12 18.16 -20.83
C LEU A 14 8.11 17.31 -21.62
N GLU A 15 8.52 16.16 -22.11
CA GLU A 15 7.66 15.24 -22.83
C GLU A 15 6.54 14.70 -21.95
N TRP A 16 6.85 14.36 -20.68
CA TRP A 16 5.85 13.96 -19.72
C TRP A 16 4.82 15.06 -19.47
N GLU A 17 5.30 16.30 -19.27
CA GLU A 17 4.43 17.47 -19.06
C GLU A 17 3.53 17.75 -20.27
N ARG A 18 4.06 17.61 -21.49
CA ARG A 18 3.30 17.72 -22.72
C ARG A 18 2.20 16.65 -22.77
N LYS A 19 2.56 15.39 -22.55
CA LYS A 19 1.59 14.28 -22.52
C LYS A 19 0.53 14.45 -21.43
N ALA A 20 0.91 14.98 -20.26
CA ALA A 20 -0.03 15.26 -19.19
C ALA A 20 -1.07 16.32 -19.61
N ARG A 21 -0.63 17.42 -20.24
CA ARG A 21 -1.52 18.45 -20.75
C ARG A 21 -2.45 17.96 -21.86
N GLU A 22 -1.98 17.05 -22.69
CA GLU A 22 -2.71 16.49 -23.82
C GLU A 22 -3.57 15.26 -23.42
N GLY A 23 -3.53 14.82 -22.17
CA GLY A 23 -4.27 13.63 -21.70
C GLY A 23 -3.75 12.31 -22.29
N LEU A 24 -2.47 12.25 -22.67
CA LEU A 24 -1.85 11.11 -23.33
C LEU A 24 -1.05 10.21 -22.39
N LEU A 25 -1.04 10.50 -21.10
CA LEU A 25 -0.40 9.62 -20.12
C LEU A 25 -1.18 8.32 -19.99
N LYS A 26 -0.47 7.20 -20.04
CA LYS A 26 -1.09 5.87 -19.92
C LYS A 26 -1.20 5.47 -18.46
N PRO A 27 -2.40 5.09 -17.99
CA PRO A 27 -2.57 4.50 -16.67
C PRO A 27 -1.82 3.18 -16.56
N ILE A 28 -1.23 2.94 -15.39
CA ILE A 28 -0.54 1.71 -15.02
C ILE A 28 -1.44 0.99 -14.02
N PRO A 29 -1.89 -0.26 -14.30
CA PRO A 29 -2.67 -1.02 -13.34
C PRO A 29 -1.81 -1.32 -12.10
N CYS A 30 -2.40 -1.12 -10.93
CA CYS A 30 -1.74 -1.31 -9.65
C CYS A 30 -2.71 -1.79 -8.60
N ILE A 31 -2.15 -2.33 -7.53
CA ILE A 31 -2.86 -2.62 -6.29
C ILE A 31 -2.22 -1.87 -5.14
N SER A 32 -3.03 -1.47 -4.16
CA SER A 32 -2.54 -0.77 -2.98
C SER A 32 -3.21 -1.30 -1.72
N GLY A 33 -2.42 -1.43 -0.65
CA GLY A 33 -2.88 -1.67 0.70
C GLY A 33 -2.71 -0.42 1.54
N TRP A 34 -3.70 -0.13 2.38
CA TRP A 34 -3.62 0.86 3.44
C TRP A 34 -3.82 0.16 4.78
N MET A 35 -2.90 0.36 5.72
CA MET A 35 -2.97 -0.17 7.08
C MET A 35 -3.00 1.01 8.04
N ASP A 36 -3.99 1.03 8.95
CA ASP A 36 -4.17 2.07 9.94
C ASP A 36 -4.08 1.48 11.35
N ILE A 37 -3.29 2.11 12.22
CA ILE A 37 -3.25 1.77 13.65
C ILE A 37 -4.40 2.51 14.34
N CYS A 38 -5.54 1.85 14.43
CA CYS A 38 -6.76 2.40 14.99
C CYS A 38 -6.58 2.84 16.43
N GLY A 39 -7.05 4.06 16.75
CA GLY A 39 -7.00 4.61 18.10
C GLY A 39 -5.81 5.53 18.39
N PHE A 40 -4.91 5.72 17.42
CA PHE A 40 -3.78 6.65 17.56
C PHE A 40 -4.25 8.09 17.80
N GLY A 41 -5.27 8.57 17.09
CA GLY A 41 -5.85 9.90 17.29
C GLY A 41 -6.30 10.14 18.74
N SER A 42 -6.94 9.16 19.37
CA SER A 42 -7.33 9.23 20.78
C SER A 42 -6.13 9.30 21.72
N ARG A 43 -5.00 8.71 21.36
CA ARG A 43 -3.76 8.81 22.14
C ARG A 43 -3.14 10.21 22.02
N LEU A 44 -3.16 10.78 20.81
CA LEU A 44 -2.74 12.18 20.61
C LEU A 44 -3.59 13.14 21.43
N GLU A 45 -4.90 12.98 21.40
CA GLU A 45 -5.84 13.79 22.19
C GLU A 45 -5.56 13.64 23.70
N SER A 46 -5.43 12.43 24.19
CA SER A 46 -5.12 12.15 25.61
C SER A 46 -3.77 12.72 26.05
N ALA A 47 -2.81 12.80 25.16
CA ALA A 47 -1.52 13.44 25.38
C ALA A 47 -1.56 14.97 25.19
N ALA A 48 -2.73 15.54 24.85
CA ALA A 48 -2.88 16.95 24.49
C ALA A 48 -1.92 17.40 23.37
N TRP A 49 -1.66 16.49 22.38
CA TRP A 49 -0.75 16.69 21.26
C TRP A 49 0.71 16.95 21.68
N ASP A 50 1.07 16.59 22.90
CA ASP A 50 2.41 16.70 23.47
C ASP A 50 3.19 15.41 23.19
N LEU A 51 4.28 15.52 22.42
CA LEU A 51 5.08 14.36 22.00
C LEU A 51 5.78 13.68 23.19
N GLN A 52 6.19 14.44 24.21
CA GLN A 52 6.83 13.87 25.39
C GLN A 52 5.85 13.04 26.23
N LYS A 53 4.62 13.50 26.38
CA LYS A 53 3.54 12.72 27.00
C LYS A 53 3.20 11.48 26.18
N LEU A 54 3.16 11.61 24.85
CA LEU A 54 2.94 10.49 23.95
C LEU A 54 4.06 9.44 24.08
N GLN A 55 5.30 9.86 24.19
CA GLN A 55 6.46 8.98 24.43
C GLN A 55 6.33 8.27 25.79
N THR A 56 5.99 8.99 26.84
CA THR A 56 5.79 8.42 28.20
C THR A 56 4.65 7.40 28.23
N SER A 57 3.64 7.54 27.38
CA SER A 57 2.55 6.56 27.22
C SER A 57 2.97 5.27 26.50
N GLY A 58 4.19 5.20 25.96
CA GLY A 58 4.69 4.07 25.17
C GLY A 58 4.27 4.08 23.71
N MET A 59 3.50 5.07 23.26
CA MET A 59 2.98 5.10 21.90
C MET A 59 4.08 5.27 20.85
N VAL A 60 5.09 6.08 21.15
CA VAL A 60 6.26 6.26 20.26
C VAL A 60 6.99 4.94 20.02
N ASN A 61 7.12 4.09 21.07
CA ASN A 61 7.73 2.77 20.92
C ASN A 61 6.91 1.85 20.03
N ILE A 62 5.57 1.88 20.15
CA ILE A 62 4.69 1.09 19.28
C ILE A 62 4.86 1.51 17.82
N LEU A 63 4.87 2.81 17.53
CA LEU A 63 5.10 3.31 16.17
C LEU A 63 6.49 2.91 15.66
N SER A 64 7.53 3.07 16.45
CA SER A 64 8.89 2.69 16.06
C SER A 64 9.00 1.19 15.74
N GLU A 65 8.37 0.34 16.55
CA GLU A 65 8.31 -1.09 16.27
C GLU A 65 7.47 -1.41 15.04
N ALA A 66 6.34 -0.72 14.85
CA ALA A 66 5.52 -0.88 13.65
C ALA A 66 6.34 -0.56 12.39
N TYR A 67 7.06 0.56 12.38
CA TYR A 67 7.89 0.97 11.25
C TYR A 67 9.00 -0.03 10.93
N SER A 68 9.61 -0.61 11.96
CA SER A 68 10.66 -1.61 11.76
C SER A 68 10.13 -2.98 11.28
N ARG A 69 8.85 -3.28 11.53
CA ARG A 69 8.25 -4.57 11.18
C ARG A 69 7.61 -4.59 9.80
N VAL A 70 7.13 -3.45 9.32
CA VAL A 70 6.46 -3.35 8.03
C VAL A 70 7.46 -3.60 6.91
N GLY A 71 7.25 -4.67 6.15
CA GLY A 71 8.12 -5.03 5.04
C GLY A 71 9.47 -5.64 5.40
N HIS A 72 9.81 -5.79 6.69
CA HIS A 72 11.06 -6.43 7.07
C HIS A 72 10.99 -7.95 6.89
N PRO A 73 11.95 -8.59 6.17
CA PRO A 73 11.89 -10.02 5.83
C PRO A 73 11.76 -10.95 7.04
N LEU A 74 12.43 -10.63 8.15
CA LEU A 74 12.37 -11.42 9.37
C LEU A 74 10.98 -11.44 10.02
N TRP A 75 10.15 -10.43 9.77
CA TRP A 75 8.83 -10.30 10.36
C TRP A 75 7.70 -10.76 9.44
N THR A 76 7.90 -10.62 8.14
CA THR A 76 6.91 -11.03 7.12
C THR A 76 7.24 -12.39 6.50
N GLY A 77 8.45 -12.90 6.71
CA GLY A 77 8.94 -14.15 6.12
C GLY A 77 9.32 -14.04 4.64
N VAL A 78 8.97 -12.97 3.99
CA VAL A 78 9.29 -12.70 2.57
C VAL A 78 9.62 -11.21 2.41
N SER A 79 10.67 -10.90 1.68
CA SER A 79 11.00 -9.51 1.33
C SER A 79 9.89 -8.90 0.48
N PRO A 80 9.63 -7.59 0.60
CA PRO A 80 8.81 -6.88 -0.37
C PRO A 80 9.33 -7.10 -1.80
N ALA A 81 8.43 -7.10 -2.77
CA ALA A 81 8.84 -7.15 -4.16
C ALA A 81 9.74 -5.94 -4.49
N PRO A 82 10.74 -6.07 -5.36
CA PRO A 82 11.68 -4.97 -5.66
C PRO A 82 10.99 -3.68 -6.15
N HIS A 83 9.81 -3.80 -6.74
CA HIS A 83 8.98 -2.71 -7.24
C HIS A 83 7.82 -2.35 -6.29
N GLU A 84 7.75 -2.97 -5.11
CA GLU A 84 6.78 -2.62 -4.09
C GLU A 84 7.28 -1.41 -3.30
N ILE A 85 6.44 -0.39 -3.19
CA ILE A 85 6.71 0.80 -2.39
C ILE A 85 5.93 0.72 -1.08
N ILE A 86 6.63 0.96 0.01
CA ILE A 86 6.06 1.07 1.35
C ILE A 86 6.33 2.48 1.87
N LEU A 87 5.26 3.20 2.18
CA LEU A 87 5.33 4.54 2.77
C LEU A 87 4.65 4.54 4.13
N VAL A 88 5.38 4.99 5.14
CA VAL A 88 4.87 5.13 6.50
C VAL A 88 4.52 6.58 6.78
N LEU A 89 3.30 6.82 7.26
CA LEU A 89 2.76 8.14 7.57
C LEU A 89 2.14 8.10 8.98
N ASN A 90 2.91 8.39 10.00
CA ASN A 90 2.51 8.28 11.40
C ASN A 90 1.96 6.87 11.75
N ASP A 91 0.66 6.75 11.97
CA ASP A 91 -0.06 5.52 12.27
C ASP A 91 -0.55 4.78 11.02
N GLY A 92 -0.38 5.38 9.85
CA GLY A 92 -0.78 4.82 8.57
C GLY A 92 0.39 4.28 7.75
N ILE A 93 0.16 3.18 7.06
CA ILE A 93 1.15 2.52 6.21
C ILE A 93 0.51 2.22 4.86
N ALA A 94 1.03 2.86 3.81
CA ALA A 94 0.64 2.59 2.45
C ALA A 94 1.62 1.60 1.80
N ARG A 95 1.08 0.62 1.07
CA ARG A 95 1.84 -0.31 0.25
C ARG A 95 1.25 -0.31 -1.15
N THR A 96 2.07 -0.21 -2.17
CA THR A 96 1.61 -0.23 -3.56
C THR A 96 2.56 -1.00 -4.45
N VAL A 97 2.01 -1.65 -5.46
CA VAL A 97 2.78 -2.40 -6.47
C VAL A 97 2.11 -2.27 -7.82
N ASP A 98 2.93 -2.07 -8.86
CA ASP A 98 2.49 -2.09 -10.25
C ASP A 98 2.32 -3.52 -10.74
N LEU A 99 1.26 -3.79 -11.51
CA LEU A 99 0.92 -5.15 -11.95
C LEU A 99 1.54 -5.56 -13.29
N LEU A 100 2.10 -4.63 -14.03
CA LEU A 100 2.69 -4.89 -15.34
C LEU A 100 4.18 -4.54 -15.39
N HIS A 101 4.89 -4.78 -14.29
CA HIS A 101 6.34 -4.62 -14.32
C HIS A 101 6.96 -5.80 -15.07
N PRO A 102 7.67 -5.58 -16.22
CA PRO A 102 8.09 -6.64 -17.12
C PRO A 102 9.03 -7.68 -16.49
N GLU A 103 9.69 -7.33 -15.38
CA GLU A 103 10.67 -8.20 -14.73
C GLU A 103 10.13 -8.94 -13.49
N TYR A 104 8.99 -8.49 -12.91
CA TYR A 104 8.64 -8.89 -11.55
C TYR A 104 7.17 -9.22 -11.32
N THR A 105 6.30 -9.13 -12.31
CA THR A 105 4.88 -9.40 -12.09
C THR A 105 4.50 -10.76 -12.65
N ASP A 106 4.40 -11.74 -11.77
CA ASP A 106 3.85 -13.07 -12.05
C ASP A 106 2.83 -13.47 -10.98
N ALA A 107 2.15 -14.58 -11.20
CA ALA A 107 1.12 -15.09 -10.29
C ALA A 107 1.65 -15.37 -8.87
N VAL A 108 2.91 -15.82 -8.74
CA VAL A 108 3.54 -16.07 -7.44
C VAL A 108 3.72 -14.78 -6.67
N GLN A 109 4.21 -13.75 -7.34
CA GLN A 109 4.43 -12.46 -6.70
C GLN A 109 3.13 -11.80 -6.26
N ALA A 110 2.05 -11.94 -7.03
CA ALA A 110 0.73 -11.47 -6.65
C ALA A 110 0.24 -12.16 -5.37
N ILE A 111 0.35 -13.49 -5.30
CA ILE A 111 0.01 -14.27 -4.11
C ILE A 111 0.89 -13.87 -2.91
N PHE A 112 2.20 -13.72 -3.13
CA PHE A 112 3.12 -13.28 -2.07
C PHE A 112 2.84 -11.85 -1.61
N TYR A 113 2.44 -10.95 -2.48
CA TYR A 113 2.05 -9.60 -2.11
C TYR A 113 0.88 -9.62 -1.12
N VAL A 114 -0.21 -10.35 -1.44
CA VAL A 114 -1.36 -10.48 -0.54
C VAL A 114 -0.94 -11.13 0.77
N ARG A 115 -0.19 -12.23 0.72
CA ARG A 115 0.35 -12.91 1.88
C ARG A 115 1.17 -11.97 2.77
N ASN A 116 2.05 -11.15 2.17
CA ASN A 116 2.87 -10.20 2.91
C ASN A 116 2.04 -9.12 3.61
N ILE A 117 0.98 -8.63 2.97
CA ILE A 117 0.06 -7.68 3.61
C ILE A 117 -0.66 -8.35 4.79
N VAL A 118 -1.15 -9.58 4.62
CA VAL A 118 -1.78 -10.34 5.70
C VAL A 118 -0.81 -10.53 6.88
N LEU A 119 0.41 -10.96 6.63
CA LEU A 119 1.42 -11.14 7.67
C LEU A 119 1.80 -9.83 8.36
N ALA A 120 1.89 -8.73 7.60
CA ALA A 120 2.12 -7.41 8.17
C ALA A 120 0.94 -6.99 9.06
N HIS A 121 -0.30 -7.20 8.62
CA HIS A 121 -1.50 -6.96 9.43
C HIS A 121 -1.44 -7.74 10.76
N LEU A 122 -1.15 -9.03 10.72
CA LEU A 122 -1.03 -9.88 11.91
C LEU A 122 0.09 -9.42 12.86
N ASN A 123 1.23 -9.04 12.33
CA ASN A 123 2.34 -8.53 13.13
C ASN A 123 1.98 -7.19 13.81
N LEU A 124 1.25 -6.34 13.13
CA LEU A 124 0.74 -5.10 13.71
C LEU A 124 -0.33 -5.38 14.79
N LEU A 125 -1.22 -6.34 14.57
CA LEU A 125 -2.20 -6.77 15.59
C LEU A 125 -1.50 -7.24 16.86
N ARG A 126 -0.48 -8.11 16.75
CA ARG A 126 0.31 -8.57 17.91
C ARG A 126 0.99 -7.43 18.66
N LEU A 127 1.49 -6.46 17.92
CA LEU A 127 2.15 -5.30 18.50
C LEU A 127 1.18 -4.40 19.26
N THR A 128 0.01 -4.17 18.68
CA THR A 128 -0.97 -3.19 19.19
C THR A 128 -1.89 -3.75 20.27
N HIS A 129 -2.07 -5.07 20.33
CA HIS A 129 -3.00 -5.75 21.24
C HIS A 129 -2.82 -5.33 22.71
N LYS A 130 -1.59 -5.39 23.24
CA LYS A 130 -1.30 -5.04 24.66
C LYS A 130 -1.64 -3.59 24.98
N SER A 131 -1.66 -2.73 24.00
CA SER A 131 -1.94 -1.30 24.15
C SER A 131 -3.40 -0.94 23.89
N LYS A 132 -4.26 -1.94 23.68
CA LYS A 132 -5.68 -1.74 23.35
C LYS A 132 -5.86 -0.85 22.10
N LEU A 133 -4.95 -0.94 21.18
CA LEU A 133 -5.06 -0.38 19.83
C LEU A 133 -5.45 -1.51 18.88
N GLY A 134 -5.97 -1.15 17.74
CA GLY A 134 -6.28 -2.13 16.69
C GLY A 134 -5.58 -1.81 15.39
N VAL A 135 -5.78 -2.66 14.40
CA VAL A 135 -5.26 -2.43 13.04
C VAL A 135 -6.39 -2.68 12.05
N ARG A 136 -6.57 -1.78 11.13
CA ARG A 136 -7.45 -2.01 9.99
C ARG A 136 -6.62 -1.98 8.72
N THR A 137 -6.87 -2.92 7.83
CA THR A 137 -6.16 -3.03 6.57
C THR A 137 -7.19 -3.11 5.44
N VAL A 138 -7.03 -2.27 4.43
CA VAL A 138 -7.84 -2.27 3.21
C VAL A 138 -6.92 -2.47 2.02
N ILE A 139 -7.26 -3.42 1.15
CA ILE A 139 -6.56 -3.66 -0.12
C ILE A 139 -7.52 -3.33 -1.26
N ALA A 140 -7.07 -2.53 -2.22
CA ALA A 140 -7.86 -2.13 -3.37
C ALA A 140 -7.06 -2.21 -4.66
N GLY A 141 -7.76 -2.40 -5.77
CA GLY A 141 -7.23 -2.33 -7.11
C GLY A 141 -7.51 -0.98 -7.77
N GLY A 142 -6.68 -0.63 -8.74
CA GLY A 142 -6.86 0.62 -9.46
C GLY A 142 -5.80 0.85 -10.51
N GLU A 143 -5.60 2.10 -10.80
CA GLU A 143 -4.61 2.57 -11.76
C GLU A 143 -3.88 3.77 -11.19
N ARG A 144 -2.64 3.93 -11.60
CA ARG A 144 -1.89 5.13 -11.34
C ARG A 144 -1.33 5.73 -12.62
N ILE A 145 -1.06 7.01 -12.58
CA ILE A 145 -0.27 7.68 -13.60
C ILE A 145 1.09 7.97 -12.99
N GLN A 146 2.16 7.60 -13.68
CA GLN A 146 3.49 7.94 -13.23
C GLN A 146 3.64 9.46 -13.18
N PHE A 147 3.94 10.00 -12.00
CA PHE A 147 4.09 11.44 -11.80
C PHE A 147 5.19 12.04 -12.68
N SER A 148 6.26 11.27 -12.88
CA SER A 148 7.37 11.66 -13.75
C SER A 148 8.10 10.42 -14.25
N PRO A 149 8.73 10.44 -15.43
CA PRO A 149 9.58 9.35 -15.90
C PRO A 149 10.84 9.19 -15.05
N THR A 150 11.21 10.21 -14.30
CA THR A 150 12.34 10.23 -13.38
C THR A 150 11.84 10.55 -11.98
N GLN A 151 12.49 10.00 -10.96
CA GLN A 151 12.21 10.35 -9.57
C GLN A 151 12.66 11.78 -9.31
N PHE A 152 11.74 12.73 -9.31
CA PHE A 152 12.07 14.11 -8.99
C PHE A 152 12.29 14.29 -7.48
N THR A 153 13.49 14.73 -7.15
CA THR A 153 13.69 15.54 -5.96
C THR A 153 13.53 17.01 -6.34
N GLY A 154 13.25 17.89 -5.41
CA GLY A 154 13.23 19.35 -5.67
C GLY A 154 14.48 19.86 -6.37
N ASN A 155 15.60 19.18 -6.18
CA ASN A 155 16.88 19.45 -6.84
C ASN A 155 16.81 19.30 -8.36
N MET A 156 15.91 18.52 -8.92
CA MET A 156 15.80 18.32 -10.38
C MET A 156 15.05 19.45 -11.09
N ILE A 157 14.20 20.17 -10.38
CA ILE A 157 13.42 21.27 -10.97
C ILE A 157 14.35 22.43 -11.45
N LEU A 158 15.51 22.53 -10.85
CA LEU A 158 16.46 23.62 -11.11
C LEU A 158 17.66 23.22 -11.96
N HIS A 159 17.67 22.04 -12.54
CA HIS A 159 18.77 21.58 -13.39
C HIS A 159 18.98 22.41 -14.66
N HIS A 160 18.04 23.27 -15.02
CA HIS A 160 18.18 24.21 -16.14
C HIS A 160 19.05 25.40 -15.81
N GLU A 161 19.36 25.68 -14.53
CA GLU A 161 20.28 26.75 -14.13
C GLU A 161 21.69 26.21 -13.84
N TYR A 162 22.65 26.45 -14.74
CA TYR A 162 24.03 26.07 -14.46
C TYR A 162 25.01 27.16 -14.92
N PRO A 163 25.85 27.70 -14.02
CA PRO A 163 25.84 27.46 -12.57
C PRO A 163 24.58 28.05 -11.92
N PRO A 164 24.02 27.37 -10.87
CA PRO A 164 22.81 27.85 -10.25
C PRO A 164 23.01 29.22 -9.61
N SER A 165 22.03 30.09 -9.75
CA SER A 165 21.97 31.38 -9.06
C SER A 165 22.03 31.23 -7.54
N LYS A 166 22.21 32.31 -6.77
CA LYS A 166 22.15 32.25 -5.30
C LYS A 166 20.81 31.74 -4.81
N ILE A 167 19.70 32.08 -5.48
CA ILE A 167 18.36 31.61 -5.19
C ILE A 167 18.26 30.13 -5.59
N GLY A 168 18.73 29.75 -6.77
CA GLY A 168 18.79 28.39 -7.25
C GLY A 168 19.54 27.45 -6.31
N LYS A 169 20.73 27.88 -5.80
CA LYS A 169 21.46 27.10 -4.77
C LYS A 169 20.63 26.90 -3.50
N LYS A 170 19.99 27.95 -3.01
CA LYS A 170 19.14 27.86 -1.81
C LYS A 170 17.94 26.93 -2.00
N LEU A 171 17.37 26.87 -3.20
CA LEU A 171 16.28 25.96 -3.55
C LEU A 171 16.78 24.53 -3.75
N LEU A 172 17.99 24.33 -4.30
CA LEU A 172 18.64 23.03 -4.42
C LEU A 172 18.94 22.40 -3.06
N ASP A 173 19.16 23.22 -2.03
CA ASP A 173 19.36 22.76 -0.66
C ASP A 173 18.03 22.38 0.06
N GLN A 174 16.89 22.67 -0.57
CA GLN A 174 15.59 22.28 -0.03
C GLN A 174 15.20 20.89 -0.51
N ASN A 175 14.81 20.03 0.44
CA ASN A 175 14.32 18.69 0.16
C ASN A 175 12.84 18.72 -0.21
N PHE A 176 12.52 18.88 -1.49
CA PHE A 176 11.20 18.57 -2.02
C PHE A 176 11.18 17.11 -2.43
N LEU A 177 10.47 16.29 -1.68
CA LEU A 177 10.30 14.87 -2.01
C LEU A 177 8.94 14.69 -2.66
N TYR A 178 8.92 14.44 -3.96
CA TYR A 178 7.72 13.98 -4.68
C TYR A 178 7.57 12.46 -4.65
N ASN A 179 8.47 11.79 -3.97
CA ASN A 179 8.46 10.35 -3.79
C ASN A 179 7.62 9.94 -2.57
N PRO A 180 7.06 8.74 -2.61
CA PRO A 180 7.12 7.80 -3.73
C PRO A 180 6.11 8.19 -4.84
N ALA A 181 6.60 8.24 -6.08
CA ALA A 181 5.80 8.58 -7.25
C ALA A 181 4.66 7.57 -7.49
N GLU A 182 4.84 6.33 -7.07
CA GLU A 182 3.90 5.22 -7.18
C GLU A 182 2.62 5.43 -6.35
N ILE A 183 2.66 6.27 -5.33
CA ILE A 183 1.48 6.62 -4.50
C ILE A 183 0.76 7.84 -5.07
N GLN A 184 1.46 8.66 -5.87
CA GLN A 184 0.87 9.85 -6.46
C GLN A 184 -0.05 9.47 -7.63
N MET A 185 -1.18 10.19 -7.77
CA MET A 185 -2.19 9.92 -8.81
C MET A 185 -2.59 8.43 -8.90
N ASN A 186 -2.73 7.78 -7.75
CA ASN A 186 -2.99 6.36 -7.59
C ASN A 186 -4.41 6.15 -7.06
N THR A 187 -5.29 5.62 -7.91
CA THR A 187 -6.69 5.37 -7.54
C THR A 187 -6.87 4.17 -6.63
N ALA A 188 -5.97 3.16 -6.67
CA ALA A 188 -6.01 2.04 -5.74
C ALA A 188 -5.72 2.53 -4.29
N PHE A 189 -4.69 3.35 -4.11
CA PHE A 189 -4.40 3.95 -2.82
C PHE A 189 -5.54 4.86 -2.35
N ALA A 190 -6.08 5.71 -3.24
CA ALA A 190 -7.17 6.61 -2.91
C ALA A 190 -8.43 5.84 -2.43
N LYS A 191 -8.77 4.71 -3.09
CA LYS A 191 -9.86 3.83 -2.66
C LYS A 191 -9.61 3.23 -1.28
N ALA A 192 -8.44 2.59 -1.08
CA ALA A 192 -8.09 1.94 0.18
C ALA A 192 -8.15 2.94 1.35
N TYR A 193 -7.56 4.12 1.20
CA TYR A 193 -7.61 5.19 2.19
C TYR A 193 -9.03 5.71 2.43
N THR A 194 -9.81 5.92 1.35
CA THR A 194 -11.20 6.41 1.47
C THR A 194 -12.07 5.43 2.23
N ILE A 195 -11.99 4.13 1.93
CA ILE A 195 -12.75 3.08 2.59
C ILE A 195 -12.38 3.04 4.08
N ASP A 196 -11.09 2.98 4.40
CA ASP A 196 -10.62 2.96 5.78
C ASP A 196 -11.12 4.18 6.57
N SER A 197 -11.07 5.38 5.99
CA SER A 197 -11.48 6.63 6.64
C SER A 197 -12.94 6.66 7.11
N LYS A 198 -13.79 5.76 6.60
CA LYS A 198 -15.20 5.65 7.00
C LYS A 198 -15.39 4.89 8.31
N GLY A 199 -14.44 4.03 8.64
CA GLY A 199 -14.39 3.34 9.92
C GLY A 199 -15.59 2.47 10.22
N SER A 200 -15.76 2.18 11.50
CA SER A 200 -16.78 1.24 11.99
C SER A 200 -18.23 1.64 11.69
N LYS A 201 -18.50 2.92 11.40
CA LYS A 201 -19.83 3.38 11.01
C LYS A 201 -20.31 2.80 9.67
N TYR A 202 -19.38 2.38 8.83
CA TYR A 202 -19.66 1.73 7.54
C TYR A 202 -19.39 0.22 7.54
N GLY A 203 -19.25 -0.39 8.73
CA GLY A 203 -18.99 -1.82 8.86
C GLY A 203 -17.51 -2.19 8.93
N PHE A 204 -16.59 -1.24 8.77
CA PHE A 204 -15.15 -1.53 8.82
C PHE A 204 -14.68 -1.62 10.27
N THR A 205 -14.73 -2.83 10.81
CA THR A 205 -14.38 -3.10 12.19
C THR A 205 -12.89 -2.87 12.46
N ILE A 206 -12.57 -2.55 13.72
CA ILE A 206 -11.19 -2.56 14.22
C ILE A 206 -10.68 -4.02 14.14
N ASN A 207 -9.42 -4.20 13.81
CA ASN A 207 -8.77 -5.49 13.57
C ASN A 207 -9.28 -6.22 12.31
N GLY A 208 -9.91 -5.49 11.39
CA GLY A 208 -10.42 -6.04 10.15
C GLY A 208 -9.42 -5.99 9.00
N LEU A 209 -9.47 -7.02 8.16
CA LEU A 209 -8.84 -7.06 6.84
C LEU A 209 -9.94 -7.04 5.78
N PHE A 210 -9.82 -6.09 4.84
CA PHE A 210 -10.84 -5.82 3.83
C PHE A 210 -10.23 -5.80 2.44
N LEU A 211 -10.90 -6.46 1.48
CA LEU A 211 -10.53 -6.43 0.08
C LEU A 211 -11.64 -5.77 -0.73
N GLU A 212 -11.30 -4.75 -1.48
CA GLU A 212 -12.21 -4.05 -2.38
C GLU A 212 -12.27 -4.79 -3.74
N GLU A 213 -13.46 -4.92 -4.33
CA GLU A 213 -13.75 -5.74 -5.51
C GLU A 213 -12.80 -5.53 -6.68
N SER A 214 -12.43 -4.27 -6.97
CA SER A 214 -11.53 -3.98 -8.09
C SER A 214 -10.10 -4.48 -7.89
N PHE A 215 -9.73 -4.91 -6.68
CA PHE A 215 -8.48 -5.64 -6.46
C PHE A 215 -8.44 -6.89 -7.33
N PHE A 216 -9.52 -7.68 -7.32
CA PHE A 216 -9.60 -8.92 -8.11
C PHE A 216 -9.61 -8.65 -9.61
N ASP A 217 -10.34 -7.62 -10.05
CA ASP A 217 -10.34 -7.20 -11.46
C ASP A 217 -8.94 -6.86 -11.96
N LYS A 218 -8.16 -6.17 -11.11
CA LYS A 218 -6.80 -5.76 -11.50
C LYS A 218 -5.80 -6.91 -11.49
N ILE A 219 -5.83 -7.79 -10.50
CA ILE A 219 -4.89 -8.92 -10.47
C ILE A 219 -5.23 -10.02 -11.46
N SER A 220 -6.47 -10.10 -11.95
CA SER A 220 -6.89 -11.08 -12.97
C SER A 220 -6.17 -10.93 -14.32
N ILE A 221 -5.50 -9.79 -14.55
CA ILE A 221 -4.66 -9.57 -15.75
C ILE A 221 -3.33 -10.34 -15.71
N ILE A 222 -2.96 -10.88 -14.55
CA ILE A 222 -1.68 -11.56 -14.35
C ILE A 222 -1.79 -12.98 -14.93
N GLU A 223 -0.93 -13.29 -15.88
CA GLU A 223 -0.89 -14.58 -16.53
C GLU A 223 -0.60 -15.72 -15.53
N GLY A 224 -1.37 -16.79 -15.60
CA GLY A 224 -1.23 -17.96 -14.74
C GLY A 224 -1.80 -17.80 -13.32
N LEU A 225 -2.42 -16.67 -12.98
CA LEU A 225 -3.18 -16.50 -11.77
C LEU A 225 -4.66 -16.80 -12.03
N GLU A 226 -5.21 -17.75 -11.29
CA GLU A 226 -6.63 -18.09 -11.29
C GLU A 226 -7.26 -17.58 -10.00
N ILE A 227 -8.42 -16.93 -10.10
CA ILE A 227 -9.15 -16.39 -8.95
C ILE A 227 -10.59 -16.89 -9.02
N ASP A 228 -11.01 -17.57 -7.96
CA ASP A 228 -12.38 -18.01 -7.77
C ASP A 228 -12.99 -17.29 -6.55
N ILE A 229 -14.05 -16.53 -6.78
CA ILE A 229 -14.76 -15.77 -5.73
C ILE A 229 -16.08 -16.45 -5.48
N GLY A 230 -16.12 -17.26 -4.41
CA GLY A 230 -17.34 -17.89 -3.90
C GLY A 230 -18.05 -17.03 -2.85
N GLU A 231 -19.16 -17.56 -2.32
CA GLU A 231 -19.94 -16.86 -1.28
C GLU A 231 -19.20 -16.74 0.07
N SER A 232 -18.43 -17.77 0.41
CA SER A 232 -17.75 -17.86 1.71
C SER A 232 -16.23 -17.81 1.64
N SER A 233 -15.65 -17.84 0.45
CA SER A 233 -14.20 -17.82 0.31
C SER A 233 -13.77 -17.32 -1.07
N ILE A 234 -12.54 -16.79 -1.11
CA ILE A 234 -11.85 -16.42 -2.33
C ILE A 234 -10.62 -17.31 -2.42
N LEU A 235 -10.46 -17.98 -3.55
CA LEU A 235 -9.33 -18.83 -3.83
C LEU A 235 -8.47 -18.19 -4.91
N MET A 236 -7.19 -18.05 -4.63
CA MET A 236 -6.18 -17.60 -5.58
C MET A 236 -5.21 -18.77 -5.82
N THR A 237 -5.14 -19.25 -7.05
CA THR A 237 -4.34 -20.41 -7.41
C THR A 237 -3.36 -20.09 -8.53
N ARG A 238 -2.29 -20.82 -8.55
CA ARG A 238 -1.36 -20.91 -9.64
C ARG A 238 -1.15 -22.37 -9.98
N SER A 239 -1.04 -22.68 -11.26
CA SER A 239 -1.04 -24.03 -11.83
C SER A 239 -0.04 -25.03 -11.26
N GLN A 240 0.73 -24.78 -10.23
CA GLN A 240 1.60 -25.81 -9.61
C GLN A 240 2.16 -25.53 -8.20
N LEU A 241 2.02 -24.37 -7.54
CA LEU A 241 2.88 -24.13 -6.38
C LEU A 241 2.27 -23.54 -5.10
N SER A 242 1.21 -22.79 -5.10
CA SER A 242 0.65 -22.28 -3.84
C SER A 242 -0.75 -21.74 -4.02
N ASP A 243 -1.62 -22.17 -3.16
CA ASP A 243 -2.97 -21.68 -3.05
C ASP A 243 -3.04 -20.68 -1.89
N LEU A 244 -3.73 -19.59 -2.09
CA LEU A 244 -4.12 -18.67 -1.04
C LEU A 244 -5.65 -18.65 -0.98
N ARG A 245 -6.20 -19.10 0.12
CA ARG A 245 -7.63 -19.04 0.38
C ARG A 245 -7.91 -17.99 1.44
N LEU A 246 -8.81 -17.09 1.13
CA LEU A 246 -9.30 -16.04 2.02
C LEU A 246 -10.75 -16.39 2.40
N SER A 247 -11.04 -16.58 3.68
CA SER A 247 -12.42 -16.84 4.15
C SER A 247 -13.15 -15.52 4.28
N ILE A 248 -14.33 -15.43 3.66
CA ILE A 248 -15.17 -14.23 3.69
C ILE A 248 -16.09 -14.32 4.90
N LYS A 249 -15.97 -13.36 5.82
CA LYS A 249 -16.87 -13.18 6.94
C LYS A 249 -18.20 -12.53 6.50
N GLU A 250 -18.10 -11.47 5.72
CA GLU A 250 -19.23 -10.72 5.21
C GLU A 250 -18.83 -9.92 3.96
N THR A 251 -19.82 -9.58 3.15
CA THR A 251 -19.69 -8.69 2.01
C THR A 251 -20.44 -7.39 2.30
N ILE A 252 -19.76 -6.25 2.14
CA ILE A 252 -20.29 -4.92 2.40
C ILE A 252 -20.49 -4.20 1.08
N ASP A 253 -21.72 -3.79 0.76
CA ASP A 253 -21.99 -2.89 -0.34
C ASP A 253 -21.59 -1.47 0.07
N PHE A 254 -20.62 -0.90 -0.62
CA PHE A 254 -20.06 0.41 -0.31
C PHE A 254 -20.43 1.43 -1.39
N ASN A 255 -20.99 2.56 -0.96
CA ASN A 255 -21.31 3.68 -1.84
C ASN A 255 -20.93 5.00 -1.17
N TYR A 256 -19.92 5.66 -1.73
CA TYR A 256 -19.44 6.94 -1.20
C TYR A 256 -18.77 7.77 -2.29
N LEU A 257 -19.24 9.01 -2.49
CA LEU A 257 -18.68 9.98 -3.45
C LEU A 257 -18.45 9.40 -4.86
N GLY A 258 -19.39 8.59 -5.33
CA GLY A 258 -19.32 7.95 -6.66
C GLY A 258 -18.51 6.65 -6.70
N LEU A 259 -17.84 6.26 -5.63
CA LEU A 259 -17.25 4.93 -5.50
C LEU A 259 -18.37 3.96 -5.07
N GLN A 260 -18.80 3.12 -6.01
CA GLN A 260 -19.76 2.03 -5.77
C GLN A 260 -19.01 0.73 -5.99
N THR A 261 -18.90 -0.09 -4.93
CA THR A 261 -18.11 -1.33 -4.97
C THR A 261 -18.55 -2.28 -3.86
N LYS A 262 -18.13 -3.52 -3.96
CA LYS A 262 -18.23 -4.52 -2.89
C LYS A 262 -16.92 -4.62 -2.15
N ILE A 263 -17.02 -4.84 -0.85
CA ILE A 263 -15.86 -5.00 0.03
C ILE A 263 -16.04 -6.30 0.80
N TYR A 264 -15.05 -7.17 0.69
CA TYR A 264 -15.01 -8.45 1.36
C TYR A 264 -14.25 -8.32 2.68
N SER A 265 -14.93 -8.55 3.79
CA SER A 265 -14.30 -8.66 5.12
C SER A 265 -13.75 -10.06 5.28
N ILE A 266 -12.47 -10.18 5.60
CA ILE A 266 -11.75 -11.47 5.68
C ILE A 266 -11.52 -11.80 7.15
N ASP A 267 -11.88 -13.03 7.56
CA ASP A 267 -11.70 -13.52 8.93
C ASP A 267 -10.62 -14.58 9.06
N ALA A 268 -10.27 -15.27 7.97
CA ALA A 268 -9.19 -16.25 8.00
C ALA A 268 -8.46 -16.35 6.66
N VAL A 269 -7.22 -16.77 6.73
CA VAL A 269 -6.35 -16.99 5.57
C VAL A 269 -5.71 -18.37 5.68
N THR A 270 -5.85 -19.18 4.65
CA THR A 270 -5.17 -20.46 4.51
C THR A 270 -4.12 -20.35 3.41
N VAL A 271 -2.91 -20.72 3.72
CA VAL A 271 -1.80 -20.79 2.76
C VAL A 271 -1.45 -22.26 2.57
N GLY A 272 -1.64 -22.77 1.38
CA GLY A 272 -1.28 -24.14 1.00
C GLY A 272 -0.12 -24.14 0.00
N THR A 273 0.56 -25.28 -0.06
CA THR A 273 1.39 -25.69 -1.19
C THR A 273 1.00 -27.11 -1.56
N LEU A 274 1.21 -27.52 -2.80
CA LEU A 274 0.90 -28.88 -3.24
C LEU A 274 1.61 -29.99 -2.42
N GLU A 275 2.64 -29.64 -1.65
CA GLU A 275 3.50 -30.55 -0.91
C GLU A 275 3.50 -30.33 0.62
N SER A 276 2.80 -29.32 1.13
CA SER A 276 2.79 -28.99 2.55
C SER A 276 1.40 -28.95 3.16
N GLU A 277 1.33 -29.22 4.46
CA GLU A 277 0.10 -29.00 5.23
C GLU A 277 -0.38 -27.56 5.10
N GLU A 278 -1.68 -27.39 4.91
CA GLU A 278 -2.32 -26.07 4.87
C GLU A 278 -2.09 -25.34 6.19
N THR A 279 -1.56 -24.11 6.13
CA THR A 279 -1.44 -23.26 7.30
C THR A 279 -2.67 -22.36 7.40
N PHE A 280 -3.51 -22.63 8.38
CA PHE A 280 -4.67 -21.81 8.69
C PHE A 280 -4.28 -20.67 9.63
N ILE A 281 -4.68 -19.45 9.27
CA ILE A 281 -4.45 -18.25 10.07
C ILE A 281 -5.80 -17.58 10.34
N ASP A 282 -6.27 -17.70 11.58
CA ASP A 282 -7.46 -17.00 12.06
C ASP A 282 -7.12 -15.55 12.38
N LEU A 283 -7.69 -14.61 11.63
CA LEU A 283 -7.43 -13.17 11.79
C LEU A 283 -8.19 -12.60 12.98
N VAL A 284 -9.26 -13.23 13.42
CA VAL A 284 -10.11 -12.75 14.52
C VAL A 284 -9.49 -13.11 15.87
N ASN A 285 -8.96 -14.34 15.99
CA ASN A 285 -8.44 -14.88 17.26
C ASN A 285 -6.91 -14.92 17.31
N PHE A 286 -6.22 -14.32 16.33
CA PHE A 286 -4.79 -14.43 16.20
C PHE A 286 -4.06 -13.67 17.30
N GLY A 287 -3.52 -14.41 18.26
CA GLY A 287 -2.65 -13.85 19.31
C GLY A 287 -3.36 -13.29 20.52
N ILE A 288 -4.64 -13.62 20.72
CA ILE A 288 -5.39 -13.34 21.95
C ILE A 288 -5.09 -14.43 22.99
#